data_6bd9ea9f0d251c282b681def71492fe7
#
_entry.id   6bd9ea9f0d251c282b681def71492fe7
#
_cell.length_a   1.000
_cell.length_b   1.000
_cell.length_c   1.000
_cell.angle_alpha   90.00
_cell.angle_beta   90.00
_cell.angle_gamma   90.00
#
_symmetry.space_group_name_H-M   'P 1'
#
loop_
_entity.id
_entity.type
_entity.pdbx_description
1 polymer ?
#
loop_
_entity_poly.entity_id
_entity_poly.type
_entity_poly.pdbx_seq_one_letter_code
_entity_poly.pdbx_strand_id
1 'polypeptide(L)'
;MYGLIGKKVKMSQIFNDNGHVVPVTLIQAGPCTVSQIKTVDSDGYNSVQLAFGKKSKRNTNKPTEGHLKKAGIESAKTIAEFKSVDGFNYELGQKFDASIFKIGEIVNVRSKSNVKGFTGVIKRQNFQRQPATHCTKHTERAPGSIGQASWPSRVFKGLRMAGQSGDSYVTSENLEIVDIDKERNLLYVKGSVAGANNGIVFILKK
;
A
#
# COMPACT_ATOMS: atom_id res chain seq x y z
N MET A 1 18.31 -0.89 3.89
CA MET A 1 17.16 -0.63 3.00
C MET A 1 15.91 -0.52 3.85
N TYR A 2 15.11 0.53 3.64
CA TYR A 2 13.95 0.79 4.49
C TYR A 2 12.67 0.05 4.07
N GLY A 3 12.69 -0.81 3.06
CA GLY A 3 11.48 -1.55 2.72
C GLY A 3 11.59 -2.49 1.53
N LEU A 4 10.55 -3.29 1.32
CA LEU A 4 10.36 -4.21 0.21
C LEU A 4 8.99 -4.02 -0.45
N ILE A 5 8.91 -4.46 -1.69
CA ILE A 5 7.63 -4.61 -2.38
C ILE A 5 7.14 -6.04 -2.15
N GLY A 6 5.86 -6.16 -1.83
CA GLY A 6 5.22 -7.45 -1.66
C GLY A 6 3.83 -7.51 -2.28
N LYS A 7 3.19 -8.64 -2.12
CA LYS A 7 1.84 -8.94 -2.56
C LYS A 7 1.04 -9.49 -1.38
N LYS A 8 -0.09 -8.88 -1.06
CA LYS A 8 -1.02 -9.41 -0.06
C LYS A 8 -1.62 -10.73 -0.57
N VAL A 9 -1.45 -11.81 0.17
CA VAL A 9 -1.98 -13.11 -0.21
C VAL A 9 -3.39 -13.29 0.36
N LYS A 10 -3.50 -13.39 1.67
CA LYS A 10 -4.77 -13.59 2.41
C LYS A 10 -4.58 -13.22 3.88
N MET A 11 -5.66 -13.20 4.63
CA MET A 11 -5.61 -13.21 6.08
C MET A 11 -5.73 -14.64 6.61
N SER A 12 -5.09 -14.90 7.73
CA SER A 12 -5.11 -16.18 8.45
C SER A 12 -4.98 -15.92 9.95
N GLN A 13 -4.80 -16.95 10.72
CA GLN A 13 -4.54 -16.89 12.15
C GLN A 13 -3.40 -17.85 12.52
N ILE A 14 -2.66 -17.49 13.54
CA ILE A 14 -1.60 -18.30 14.15
C ILE A 14 -1.91 -18.42 15.64
N PHE A 15 -1.53 -19.53 16.25
CA PHE A 15 -1.62 -19.71 17.69
C PHE A 15 -0.26 -19.37 18.30
N ASN A 16 -0.26 -18.54 19.34
CA ASN A 16 0.92 -18.30 20.15
C ASN A 16 1.16 -19.48 21.09
N ASP A 17 2.34 -19.55 21.69
CA ASP A 17 2.75 -20.58 22.66
C ASP A 17 1.77 -20.67 23.86
N ASN A 18 1.10 -19.58 24.18
CA ASN A 18 0.06 -19.50 25.21
C ASN A 18 -1.34 -19.96 24.75
N GLY A 19 -1.47 -20.49 23.52
CA GLY A 19 -2.75 -20.91 22.95
C GLY A 19 -3.66 -19.78 22.47
N HIS A 20 -3.24 -18.52 22.54
CA HIS A 20 -4.04 -17.40 22.03
C HIS A 20 -3.98 -17.28 20.53
N VAL A 21 -5.12 -16.99 19.90
CA VAL A 21 -5.25 -16.76 18.47
C VAL A 21 -4.73 -15.35 18.11
N VAL A 22 -3.77 -15.28 17.21
CA VAL A 22 -3.27 -14.02 16.65
C VAL A 22 -3.72 -13.92 15.20
N PRO A 23 -4.55 -12.92 14.84
CA PRO A 23 -4.91 -12.68 13.45
C PRO A 23 -3.71 -12.12 12.68
N VAL A 24 -3.40 -12.71 11.52
CA VAL A 24 -2.26 -12.31 10.70
C VAL A 24 -2.66 -12.10 9.24
N THR A 25 -1.97 -11.18 8.60
CA THR A 25 -2.01 -11.01 7.14
C THR A 25 -0.76 -11.63 6.55
N LEU A 26 -0.93 -12.54 5.59
CA LEU A 26 0.16 -13.13 4.83
C LEU A 26 0.52 -12.21 3.66
N ILE A 27 1.80 -11.83 3.59
CA ILE A 27 2.34 -10.99 2.54
C ILE A 27 3.51 -11.74 1.90
N GLN A 28 3.44 -11.97 0.60
CA GLN A 28 4.57 -12.44 -0.18
C GLN A 28 5.53 -11.26 -0.40
N ALA A 29 6.65 -11.24 0.30
CA ALA A 29 7.66 -10.17 0.26
C ALA A 29 8.86 -10.61 -0.57
N GLY A 30 8.96 -10.08 -1.78
CA GLY A 30 10.04 -10.44 -2.69
C GLY A 30 9.79 -11.71 -3.52
N PRO A 31 10.81 -12.20 -4.28
CA PRO A 31 12.09 -11.52 -4.47
C PRO A 31 11.97 -10.18 -5.20
N CYS A 32 12.64 -9.15 -4.68
CA CYS A 32 12.76 -7.84 -5.30
C CYS A 32 14.17 -7.68 -5.86
N THR A 33 14.32 -7.13 -7.06
CA THR A 33 15.62 -6.92 -7.69
C THR A 33 15.89 -5.43 -7.82
N VAL A 34 17.12 -4.99 -7.52
CA VAL A 34 17.53 -3.59 -7.69
C VAL A 34 17.59 -3.26 -9.17
N SER A 35 16.76 -2.31 -9.61
CA SER A 35 16.71 -1.84 -11.00
C SER A 35 17.55 -0.59 -11.25
N GLN A 36 17.69 0.28 -10.24
CA GLN A 36 18.48 1.50 -10.31
C GLN A 36 18.91 1.95 -8.92
N ILE A 37 20.08 2.54 -8.83
CA ILE A 37 20.58 3.21 -7.64
C ILE A 37 20.67 4.69 -7.97
N LYS A 38 20.06 5.53 -7.13
CA LYS A 38 20.09 6.97 -7.26
C LYS A 38 20.97 7.57 -6.17
N THR A 39 21.82 8.49 -6.57
CA THR A 39 22.76 9.18 -5.69
C THR A 39 22.51 10.69 -5.73
N VAL A 40 22.98 11.41 -4.71
CA VAL A 40 22.84 12.87 -4.65
C VAL A 40 23.50 13.53 -5.87
N ASP A 41 24.62 13.01 -6.33
CA ASP A 41 25.38 13.60 -7.44
C ASP A 41 24.67 13.47 -8.79
N SER A 42 23.93 12.35 -9.02
CA SER A 42 23.26 12.10 -10.30
C SER A 42 21.80 12.54 -10.32
N ASP A 43 21.08 12.31 -9.23
CA ASP A 43 19.62 12.47 -9.16
C ASP A 43 19.16 13.49 -8.09
N GLY A 44 20.08 14.03 -7.29
CA GLY A 44 19.80 14.99 -6.23
C GLY A 44 19.32 14.39 -4.91
N TYR A 45 19.16 13.06 -4.84
CA TYR A 45 18.75 12.35 -3.62
C TYR A 45 19.20 10.88 -3.64
N ASN A 46 19.34 10.30 -2.45
CA ASN A 46 19.73 8.89 -2.30
C ASN A 46 18.51 7.98 -2.23
N SER A 47 18.37 7.08 -3.21
CA SER A 47 17.33 6.06 -3.20
C SER A 47 17.73 4.80 -3.97
N VAL A 48 17.04 3.71 -3.68
CA VAL A 48 17.18 2.43 -4.39
C VAL A 48 15.84 2.09 -5.02
N GLN A 49 15.84 1.90 -6.32
CA GLN A 49 14.67 1.48 -7.07
C GLN A 49 14.62 -0.04 -7.13
N LEU A 50 13.50 -0.60 -6.71
CA LEU A 50 13.24 -2.04 -6.70
C LEU A 50 12.21 -2.43 -7.75
N ALA A 51 12.46 -3.53 -8.42
CA ALA A 51 11.57 -4.18 -9.35
C ALA A 51 10.99 -5.46 -8.71
N PHE A 52 9.67 -5.65 -8.81
CA PHE A 52 8.95 -6.79 -8.24
C PHE A 52 7.95 -7.40 -9.20
N GLY A 53 7.88 -8.73 -9.17
CA GLY A 53 6.90 -9.52 -9.91
C GLY A 53 7.20 -9.58 -11.41
N LYS A 54 6.64 -10.57 -12.09
CA LYS A 54 6.78 -10.74 -13.54
C LYS A 54 5.59 -10.12 -14.28
N LYS A 55 5.87 -9.49 -15.41
CA LYS A 55 4.89 -8.97 -16.36
C LYS A 55 5.10 -9.61 -17.71
N SER A 56 4.03 -9.94 -18.42
CA SER A 56 4.14 -10.48 -19.78
C SER A 56 4.84 -9.48 -20.72
N LYS A 57 5.71 -9.98 -21.60
CA LYS A 57 6.41 -9.16 -22.62
C LYS A 57 5.43 -8.33 -23.46
N ARG A 58 4.28 -8.89 -23.81
CA ARG A 58 3.23 -8.21 -24.59
C ARG A 58 2.71 -6.93 -23.90
N ASN A 59 2.74 -6.89 -22.59
CA ASN A 59 2.24 -5.76 -21.80
C ASN A 59 3.35 -4.81 -21.31
N THR A 60 4.61 -5.07 -21.68
CA THR A 60 5.77 -4.25 -21.27
C THR A 60 6.10 -3.25 -22.37
N ASN A 61 6.17 -1.98 -22.03
CA ASN A 61 6.54 -0.91 -22.96
C ASN A 61 8.05 -0.94 -23.24
N LYS A 62 8.47 -0.62 -24.48
CA LYS A 62 9.88 -0.56 -24.89
C LYS A 62 10.78 0.28 -23.96
N PRO A 63 10.38 1.49 -23.50
CA PRO A 63 11.19 2.27 -22.56
C PRO A 63 11.43 1.54 -21.23
N THR A 64 10.38 0.92 -20.67
CA THR A 64 10.50 0.15 -19.43
C THR A 64 11.39 -1.09 -19.60
N GLU A 65 11.28 -1.76 -20.74
CA GLU A 65 12.15 -2.90 -21.08
C GLU A 65 13.62 -2.47 -21.16
N GLY A 66 13.92 -1.34 -21.84
CA GLY A 66 15.27 -0.78 -21.92
C GLY A 66 15.83 -0.39 -20.55
N HIS A 67 14.98 0.17 -19.66
CA HIS A 67 15.36 0.51 -18.30
C HIS A 67 15.73 -0.73 -17.48
N LEU A 68 14.91 -1.78 -17.53
CA LEU A 68 15.11 -3.01 -16.77
C LEU A 68 16.30 -3.85 -17.29
N LYS A 69 16.55 -3.81 -18.59
CA LYS A 69 17.71 -4.51 -19.22
C LYS A 69 19.04 -4.04 -18.66
N LYS A 70 19.18 -2.76 -18.26
CA LYS A 70 20.42 -2.24 -17.65
C LYS A 70 20.78 -2.96 -16.35
N ALA A 71 19.77 -3.46 -15.61
CA ALA A 71 19.94 -4.21 -14.38
C ALA A 71 19.84 -5.74 -14.58
N GLY A 72 19.81 -6.23 -15.82
CA GLY A 72 19.68 -7.65 -16.14
C GLY A 72 18.29 -8.24 -15.83
N ILE A 73 17.26 -7.40 -15.71
CA ILE A 73 15.89 -7.82 -15.37
C ILE A 73 15.08 -7.93 -16.67
N GLU A 74 14.49 -9.10 -16.93
CA GLU A 74 13.68 -9.31 -18.14
C GLU A 74 12.34 -8.55 -18.10
N SER A 75 11.66 -8.54 -16.95
CA SER A 75 10.38 -7.87 -16.80
C SER A 75 10.06 -7.60 -15.33
N ALA A 76 9.30 -6.54 -15.05
CA ALA A 76 8.77 -6.24 -13.72
C ALA A 76 7.32 -5.77 -13.80
N LYS A 77 6.51 -6.20 -12.83
CA LYS A 77 5.12 -5.76 -12.70
C LYS A 77 5.03 -4.41 -11.99
N THR A 78 5.83 -4.22 -10.96
CA THR A 78 5.83 -3.02 -10.13
C THR A 78 7.26 -2.57 -9.91
N ILE A 79 7.49 -1.27 -10.06
CA ILE A 79 8.76 -0.62 -9.79
C ILE A 79 8.47 0.47 -8.75
N ALA A 80 9.25 0.54 -7.69
CA ALA A 80 9.11 1.56 -6.66
C ALA A 80 10.46 1.90 -6.04
N GLU A 81 10.56 3.12 -5.54
CA GLU A 81 11.76 3.64 -4.88
C GLU A 81 11.62 3.61 -3.37
N PHE A 82 12.72 3.28 -2.73
CA PHE A 82 12.86 3.29 -1.28
C PHE A 82 14.07 4.11 -0.91
N LYS A 83 14.01 4.83 0.20
CA LYS A 83 15.17 5.53 0.72
C LYS A 83 16.31 4.55 0.96
N SER A 84 17.51 4.90 0.56
CA SER A 84 18.72 4.15 0.91
C SER A 84 19.01 4.29 2.41
N VAL A 85 19.65 3.28 2.99
CA VAL A 85 20.26 3.39 4.32
C VAL A 85 21.70 3.81 4.11
N ASP A 86 22.12 4.84 4.79
CA ASP A 86 23.51 5.31 4.73
C ASP A 86 24.49 4.21 5.15
N GLY A 87 25.58 4.06 4.40
CA GLY A 87 26.60 3.04 4.66
C GLY A 87 26.29 1.64 4.11
N PHE A 88 25.20 1.47 3.35
CA PHE A 88 24.89 0.21 2.68
C PHE A 88 25.19 0.30 1.18
N ASN A 89 26.08 -0.52 0.69
CA ASN A 89 26.41 -0.60 -0.73
C ASN A 89 25.37 -1.49 -1.43
N TYR A 90 24.63 -0.90 -2.37
CA TYR A 90 23.68 -1.60 -3.23
C TYR A 90 24.33 -1.87 -4.58
N GLU A 91 24.04 -3.01 -5.19
CA GLU A 91 24.49 -3.37 -6.52
C GLU A 91 23.30 -3.53 -7.47
N LEU A 92 23.50 -3.14 -8.73
CA LEU A 92 22.49 -3.37 -9.78
C LEU A 92 22.26 -4.86 -9.96
N GLY A 93 20.99 -5.27 -10.04
CA GLY A 93 20.61 -6.69 -10.14
C GLY A 93 20.62 -7.47 -8.82
N GLN A 94 21.05 -6.87 -7.71
CA GLN A 94 20.99 -7.50 -6.38
C GLN A 94 19.55 -7.87 -6.02
N LYS A 95 19.37 -9.06 -5.47
CA LYS A 95 18.05 -9.57 -5.05
C LYS A 95 17.87 -9.45 -3.55
N PHE A 96 16.68 -9.06 -3.15
CA PHE A 96 16.26 -8.94 -1.76
C PHE A 96 15.00 -9.76 -1.52
N ASP A 97 15.06 -10.59 -0.49
CA ASP A 97 13.99 -11.51 -0.09
C ASP A 97 13.43 -11.15 1.30
N ALA A 98 12.46 -11.91 1.76
CA ALA A 98 11.85 -11.76 3.10
C ALA A 98 12.86 -11.86 4.25
N SER A 99 14.05 -12.45 4.02
CA SER A 99 15.11 -12.62 5.01
C SER A 99 15.71 -11.33 5.59
N ILE A 100 15.42 -10.18 4.97
CA ILE A 100 15.83 -8.84 5.46
C ILE A 100 15.12 -8.50 6.77
N PHE A 101 13.93 -9.04 6.99
CA PHE A 101 13.13 -8.81 8.18
C PHE A 101 13.46 -9.81 9.28
N LYS A 102 13.20 -9.42 10.52
CA LYS A 102 13.33 -10.27 11.71
C LYS A 102 11.96 -10.48 12.36
N ILE A 103 11.77 -11.62 13.00
CA ILE A 103 10.59 -11.89 13.84
C ILE A 103 10.58 -10.89 15.00
N GLY A 104 9.41 -10.34 15.33
CA GLY A 104 9.23 -9.29 16.32
C GLY A 104 9.54 -7.87 15.82
N GLU A 105 10.02 -7.71 14.58
CA GLU A 105 10.30 -6.38 14.02
C GLU A 105 8.99 -5.63 13.71
N ILE A 106 8.97 -4.33 14.00
CA ILE A 106 7.82 -3.46 13.73
C ILE A 106 7.97 -2.84 12.34
N VAL A 107 6.93 -2.98 11.53
CA VAL A 107 6.88 -2.48 10.16
C VAL A 107 5.63 -1.65 9.89
N ASN A 108 5.73 -0.75 8.93
CA ASN A 108 4.62 -0.01 8.38
C ASN A 108 4.29 -0.59 7.00
N VAL A 109 3.02 -0.92 6.76
CA VAL A 109 2.60 -1.51 5.48
C VAL A 109 1.69 -0.54 4.75
N ARG A 110 2.16 -0.02 3.63
CA ARG A 110 1.42 0.89 2.76
C ARG A 110 0.84 0.14 1.57
N SER A 111 -0.44 0.32 1.32
CA SER A 111 -1.13 -0.34 0.21
C SER A 111 -2.29 0.49 -0.32
N LYS A 112 -2.79 0.14 -1.49
CA LYS A 112 -3.95 0.78 -2.10
C LYS A 112 -5.22 0.17 -1.52
N SER A 113 -6.13 0.99 -0.98
CA SER A 113 -7.40 0.54 -0.43
C SER A 113 -8.35 0.04 -1.53
N ASN A 114 -9.31 -0.79 -1.15
CA ASN A 114 -10.31 -1.28 -2.08
C ASN A 114 -11.11 -0.14 -2.72
N VAL A 115 -11.31 -0.22 -4.01
CA VAL A 115 -12.14 0.73 -4.77
C VAL A 115 -13.61 0.52 -4.39
N LYS A 116 -14.30 1.60 -4.03
CA LYS A 116 -15.73 1.61 -3.71
C LYS A 116 -16.55 2.42 -4.74
N GLY A 117 -15.86 3.06 -5.70
CA GLY A 117 -16.48 3.91 -6.71
C GLY A 117 -17.02 5.22 -6.14
N PHE A 118 -17.96 5.83 -6.83
CA PHE A 118 -18.66 7.02 -6.35
C PHE A 118 -19.63 6.64 -5.22
N THR A 119 -19.45 7.25 -4.06
CA THR A 119 -20.25 6.97 -2.85
C THR A 119 -20.86 8.24 -2.30
N GLY A 120 -22.09 8.11 -1.79
CA GLY A 120 -22.80 9.19 -1.10
C GLY A 120 -22.16 9.55 0.25
N VAL A 121 -22.56 10.68 0.80
CA VAL A 121 -22.02 11.28 2.01
C VAL A 121 -22.15 10.37 3.25
N ILE A 122 -23.22 9.58 3.35
CA ILE A 122 -23.42 8.65 4.47
C ILE A 122 -22.32 7.60 4.51
N LYS A 123 -22.01 6.95 3.38
CA LYS A 123 -21.00 5.90 3.31
C LYS A 123 -19.58 6.45 3.27
N ARG A 124 -19.37 7.60 2.59
CA ARG A 124 -18.03 8.17 2.41
C ARG A 124 -17.57 8.97 3.61
N GLN A 125 -18.48 9.76 4.23
CA GLN A 125 -18.15 10.74 5.25
C GLN A 125 -18.77 10.41 6.62
N ASN A 126 -19.47 9.27 6.73
CA ASN A 126 -20.19 8.84 7.95
C ASN A 126 -21.22 9.86 8.44
N PHE A 127 -21.91 10.54 7.51
CA PHE A 127 -23.01 11.43 7.86
C PHE A 127 -24.19 10.62 8.42
N GLN A 128 -24.88 11.19 9.37
CA GLN A 128 -26.10 10.60 9.92
C GLN A 128 -27.21 10.63 8.88
N ARG A 129 -27.91 9.50 8.73
CA ARG A 129 -29.10 9.41 7.90
C ARG A 129 -30.30 10.04 8.65
N GLN A 130 -31.12 10.78 7.94
CA GLN A 130 -32.41 11.21 8.48
C GLN A 130 -33.41 10.04 8.56
N PRO A 131 -34.47 10.14 9.40
CA PRO A 131 -35.53 9.14 9.44
C PRO A 131 -36.11 8.86 8.06
N ALA A 132 -36.48 7.60 7.79
CA ALA A 132 -37.08 7.23 6.51
C ALA A 132 -38.55 7.65 6.39
N THR A 133 -39.19 7.99 7.52
CA THR A 133 -40.57 8.42 7.65
C THR A 133 -40.67 9.86 8.16
N HIS A 134 -41.85 10.31 8.59
CA HIS A 134 -42.09 11.66 9.13
C HIS A 134 -41.72 12.77 8.12
N CYS A 135 -42.30 12.70 6.92
CA CYS A 135 -42.18 13.71 5.85
C CYS A 135 -40.76 13.95 5.31
N THR A 136 -39.82 13.06 5.50
CA THR A 136 -38.44 13.22 5.05
C THR A 136 -38.29 13.15 3.53
N LYS A 137 -39.19 12.50 2.79
CA LYS A 137 -39.22 12.41 1.31
C LYS A 137 -37.81 12.21 0.69
N HIS A 138 -37.31 13.22 -0.05
CA HIS A 138 -36.06 13.15 -0.82
C HIS A 138 -34.79 13.48 -0.02
N THR A 139 -34.92 13.91 1.25
CA THR A 139 -33.77 14.38 2.07
C THR A 139 -33.14 13.31 2.93
N GLU A 140 -33.67 12.07 2.94
CA GLU A 140 -33.20 10.97 3.81
C GLU A 140 -31.69 10.73 3.75
N ARG A 141 -31.11 10.80 2.56
CA ARG A 141 -29.69 10.53 2.34
C ARG A 141 -28.90 11.75 1.83
N ALA A 142 -29.49 12.94 1.94
CA ALA A 142 -28.89 14.18 1.50
C ALA A 142 -27.77 14.66 2.45
N PRO A 143 -26.81 15.45 1.96
CA PRO A 143 -25.74 16.01 2.80
C PRO A 143 -26.22 17.09 3.78
N GLY A 144 -27.39 17.69 3.53
CA GLY A 144 -27.86 18.89 4.25
C GLY A 144 -27.26 20.16 3.68
N SER A 145 -27.17 21.22 4.51
CA SER A 145 -26.58 22.49 4.09
C SER A 145 -25.10 22.33 3.73
N ILE A 146 -24.70 22.98 2.64
CA ILE A 146 -23.31 23.00 2.14
C ILE A 146 -22.63 24.34 2.33
N GLY A 147 -23.31 25.34 2.90
CA GLY A 147 -22.77 26.65 3.15
C GLY A 147 -23.78 27.65 3.68
N GLN A 148 -23.38 28.91 3.75
CA GLN A 148 -24.17 30.05 4.15
C GLN A 148 -24.66 30.83 2.92
N ALA A 149 -25.58 31.75 3.09
CA ALA A 149 -26.19 32.54 2.01
C ALA A 149 -25.21 33.55 1.40
N SER A 150 -25.53 34.84 1.54
CA SER A 150 -24.84 35.96 0.85
C SER A 150 -23.37 36.11 1.25
N TRP A 151 -23.01 35.71 2.43
CA TRP A 151 -21.61 35.71 2.87
C TRP A 151 -21.23 34.32 3.41
N PRO A 152 -20.14 33.69 2.96
CA PRO A 152 -19.08 34.13 2.02
C PRO A 152 -19.40 33.95 0.53
N SER A 153 -20.64 33.65 0.14
CA SER A 153 -21.11 33.41 -1.26
C SER A 153 -20.34 32.32 -2.01
N ARG A 154 -19.81 31.35 -1.30
CA ARG A 154 -19.07 30.20 -1.86
C ARG A 154 -19.17 29.00 -0.94
N VAL A 155 -18.92 27.82 -1.51
CA VAL A 155 -18.68 26.59 -0.74
C VAL A 155 -17.19 26.51 -0.40
N PHE A 156 -16.85 26.25 0.85
CA PHE A 156 -15.47 26.15 1.29
C PHE A 156 -14.78 24.92 0.68
N LYS A 157 -13.48 25.07 0.37
CA LYS A 157 -12.65 23.94 -0.06
C LYS A 157 -12.56 22.90 1.06
N GLY A 158 -12.55 21.60 0.69
CA GLY A 158 -12.46 20.52 1.66
C GLY A 158 -13.80 20.14 2.32
N LEU A 159 -14.93 20.75 1.94
CA LEU A 159 -16.23 20.36 2.46
C LEU A 159 -16.53 18.89 2.14
N ARG A 160 -17.06 18.18 3.14
CA ARG A 160 -17.35 16.74 3.04
C ARG A 160 -18.56 16.50 2.14
N MET A 161 -18.32 16.02 0.94
CA MET A 161 -19.33 15.74 -0.08
C MET A 161 -19.23 14.30 -0.59
N ALA A 162 -20.21 13.88 -1.37
CA ALA A 162 -20.16 12.67 -2.16
C ALA A 162 -18.99 12.70 -3.15
N GLY A 163 -18.51 11.55 -3.56
CA GLY A 163 -17.42 11.43 -4.52
C GLY A 163 -16.76 10.06 -4.51
N GLN A 164 -15.64 9.94 -5.21
CA GLN A 164 -14.84 8.73 -5.27
C GLN A 164 -14.38 8.31 -3.88
N SER A 165 -14.59 7.03 -3.52
CA SER A 165 -14.17 6.43 -2.26
C SER A 165 -13.29 5.21 -2.52
N GLY A 166 -12.28 5.05 -1.69
CA GLY A 166 -11.24 4.03 -1.90
C GLY A 166 -10.27 4.41 -3.00
N ASP A 167 -9.46 3.44 -3.44
CA ASP A 167 -8.37 3.60 -4.42
C ASP A 167 -7.28 4.61 -3.99
N SER A 168 -7.19 4.88 -2.71
CA SER A 168 -6.16 5.73 -2.10
C SER A 168 -5.12 4.87 -1.36
N TYR A 169 -3.90 5.36 -1.27
CA TYR A 169 -2.89 4.72 -0.43
C TYR A 169 -3.22 4.93 1.04
N VAL A 170 -3.22 3.81 1.78
CA VAL A 170 -3.41 3.77 3.23
C VAL A 170 -2.20 3.06 3.82
N THR A 171 -1.62 3.62 4.88
CA THR A 171 -0.53 3.01 5.62
C THR A 171 -1.09 2.45 6.93
N SER A 172 -0.91 1.15 7.14
CA SER A 172 -1.12 0.50 8.43
C SER A 172 0.19 0.55 9.18
N GLU A 173 0.22 1.31 10.26
CA GLU A 173 1.43 1.60 11.01
C GLU A 173 1.62 0.62 12.18
N ASN A 174 2.87 0.46 12.59
CA ASN A 174 3.28 -0.31 13.78
C ASN A 174 2.75 -1.76 13.80
N LEU A 175 2.84 -2.44 12.69
CA LEU A 175 2.50 -3.85 12.60
C LEU A 175 3.71 -4.72 12.96
N GLU A 176 3.50 -5.70 13.82
CA GLU A 176 4.52 -6.65 14.26
C GLU A 176 4.61 -7.84 13.30
N ILE A 177 5.83 -8.26 12.96
CA ILE A 177 6.07 -9.48 12.20
C ILE A 177 6.09 -10.65 13.20
N VAL A 178 5.11 -11.54 13.06
CA VAL A 178 4.94 -12.70 13.96
C VAL A 178 5.81 -13.86 13.52
N ASP A 179 5.90 -14.10 12.20
CA ASP A 179 6.66 -15.23 11.65
C ASP A 179 7.14 -14.93 10.23
N ILE A 180 8.16 -15.67 9.76
CA ILE A 180 8.77 -15.51 8.43
C ILE A 180 9.05 -16.88 7.81
N ASP A 181 8.35 -17.21 6.73
CA ASP A 181 8.66 -18.36 5.89
C ASP A 181 9.62 -17.95 4.77
N LYS A 182 10.89 -18.30 4.92
CA LYS A 182 11.96 -17.95 3.97
C LYS A 182 11.86 -18.71 2.67
N GLU A 183 11.35 -19.95 2.67
CA GLU A 183 11.25 -20.78 1.48
C GLU A 183 10.22 -20.23 0.51
N ARG A 184 9.09 -19.77 1.04
CA ARG A 184 7.99 -19.20 0.25
C ARG A 184 8.01 -17.67 0.17
N ASN A 185 9.00 -17.03 0.80
CA ASN A 185 9.09 -15.57 0.92
C ASN A 185 7.81 -14.95 1.52
N LEU A 186 7.22 -15.58 2.55
CA LEU A 186 6.03 -15.11 3.21
C LEU A 186 6.36 -14.42 4.55
N LEU A 187 5.78 -13.25 4.75
CA LEU A 187 5.77 -12.55 6.02
C LEU A 187 4.38 -12.66 6.65
N TYR A 188 4.34 -13.03 7.91
CA TYR A 188 3.14 -13.08 8.74
C TYR A 188 3.09 -11.83 9.59
N VAL A 189 2.28 -10.87 9.17
CA VAL A 189 2.16 -9.56 9.84
C VAL A 189 0.90 -9.54 10.68
N LYS A 190 1.01 -9.21 11.96
CA LYS A 190 -0.09 -9.15 12.93
C LYS A 190 -1.10 -8.07 12.53
N GLY A 191 -2.36 -8.46 12.45
CA GLY A 191 -3.46 -7.55 12.16
C GLY A 191 -3.83 -7.45 10.68
N SER A 192 -4.56 -6.40 10.34
CA SER A 192 -5.10 -6.19 9.00
C SER A 192 -4.24 -5.22 8.18
N VAL A 193 -4.13 -5.51 6.89
CA VAL A 193 -3.49 -4.64 5.90
C VAL A 193 -4.56 -4.21 4.89
N ALA A 194 -4.56 -2.94 4.52
CA ALA A 194 -5.52 -2.40 3.55
C ALA A 194 -5.38 -3.10 2.17
N GLY A 195 -6.41 -2.95 1.34
CA GLY A 195 -6.42 -3.45 -0.03
C GLY A 195 -6.91 -4.88 -0.20
N ALA A 196 -7.14 -5.24 -1.47
CA ALA A 196 -7.63 -6.55 -1.88
C ALA A 196 -6.53 -7.62 -1.81
N ASN A 197 -6.94 -8.89 -1.78
CA ASN A 197 -6.03 -10.00 -2.02
C ASN A 197 -5.39 -9.87 -3.40
N ASN A 198 -4.14 -10.27 -3.51
CA ASN A 198 -3.30 -10.08 -4.70
C ASN A 198 -2.92 -8.62 -5.00
N GLY A 199 -3.29 -7.67 -4.13
CA GLY A 199 -2.85 -6.27 -4.22
C GLY A 199 -1.37 -6.10 -3.87
N ILE A 200 -0.75 -5.08 -4.46
CA ILE A 200 0.64 -4.70 -4.16
C ILE A 200 0.68 -3.96 -2.82
N VAL A 201 1.66 -4.31 -2.02
CA VAL A 201 1.94 -3.68 -0.73
C VAL A 201 3.40 -3.25 -0.65
N PHE A 202 3.66 -2.16 0.03
CA PHE A 202 4.99 -1.65 0.32
C PHE A 202 5.23 -1.83 1.82
N ILE A 203 6.22 -2.63 2.16
CA ILE A 203 6.58 -2.93 3.55
C ILE A 203 7.76 -2.03 3.89
N LEU A 204 7.61 -1.19 4.89
CA LEU A 204 8.60 -0.22 5.32
C LEU A 204 9.06 -0.57 6.73
N LYS A 205 10.36 -0.67 6.95
CA LYS A 205 10.94 -0.74 8.29
C LYS A 205 10.72 0.58 9.02
N LYS A 206 10.45 0.49 10.30
CA LYS A 206 10.34 1.67 11.15
C LYS A 206 11.70 2.18 11.58
#